data_a725a9cac71346429009f8d4814773c6
#
_entry.id   a725a9cac71346429009f8d4814773c6
#
_cell.length_a   1.000
_cell.length_b   1.000
_cell.length_c   1.000
_cell.angle_alpha   90.00
_cell.angle_beta   90.00
_cell.angle_gamma   90.00
#
_symmetry.space_group_name_H-M   'P 1'
#
loop_
_entity.id
_entity.type
_entity.pdbx_description
1 polymer ?
#
loop_
_entity_poly.entity_id
_entity_poly.type
_entity_poly.pdbx_seq_one_letter_code
_entity_poly.pdbx_strand_id
1 'polypeptide(L)'
;MKGTTIRSRLNPKLEVSVIAGHFATRHSHNNHYIDITRMKHEHTMAREAAVTLAQRYAYEKGVDTIVCLDGSEVLGAFLARHLAKNTLFAVNSDKNINVITPEYDSNGQLLFRDNLIPMVASRNVLLLISTVCLLYTS
;
A
#
# COMPACT_ATOMS: atom_id res chain seq x y z
N MET A 1 -15.06 13.56 14.86
CA MET A 1 -14.97 12.55 15.93
C MET A 1 -13.52 12.40 16.35
N LYS A 2 -13.30 12.42 17.65
CA LYS A 2 -11.94 12.20 18.18
C LYS A 2 -11.71 10.71 18.33
N GLY A 3 -10.68 10.20 17.66
CA GLY A 3 -10.24 8.83 17.83
C GLY A 3 -9.10 8.73 18.84
N THR A 4 -8.79 7.51 19.22
CA THR A 4 -7.60 7.19 20.00
C THR A 4 -6.44 7.00 19.04
N THR A 5 -5.30 7.65 19.31
CA THR A 5 -4.10 7.49 18.50
C THR A 5 -3.34 6.25 18.93
N ILE A 6 -3.02 5.40 17.96
CA ILE A 6 -2.16 4.23 18.16
C ILE A 6 -0.88 4.43 17.35
N ARG A 7 0.26 4.19 17.98
CA ARG A 7 1.56 4.33 17.34
C ARG A 7 2.19 2.98 17.06
N SER A 8 2.91 2.91 15.95
CA SER A 8 3.66 1.71 15.60
C SER A 8 4.83 1.49 16.56
N ARG A 9 5.04 0.24 16.96
CA ARG A 9 6.20 -0.13 17.77
C ARG A 9 7.49 -0.11 16.95
N LEU A 10 7.39 -0.41 15.65
CA LEU A 10 8.55 -0.44 14.75
C LEU A 10 9.01 0.96 14.37
N ASN A 11 8.07 1.89 14.24
CA ASN A 11 8.36 3.27 13.90
C ASN A 11 7.38 4.19 14.60
N PRO A 12 7.77 4.82 15.74
CA PRO A 12 6.86 5.67 16.52
C PRO A 12 6.33 6.90 15.79
N LYS A 13 6.93 7.26 14.66
CA LYS A 13 6.40 8.33 13.80
C LYS A 13 5.14 7.92 13.06
N LEU A 14 4.91 6.62 12.91
CA LEU A 14 3.70 6.08 12.32
C LEU A 14 2.59 6.00 13.36
N GLU A 15 1.51 6.71 13.11
CA GLU A 15 0.34 6.70 13.97
C GLU A 15 -0.94 6.61 13.15
N VAL A 16 -1.94 5.94 13.70
CA VAL A 16 -3.28 5.86 13.14
C VAL A 16 -4.30 6.27 14.18
N SER A 17 -5.40 6.82 13.74
CA SER A 17 -6.54 7.14 14.59
C SER A 17 -7.54 5.98 14.55
N VAL A 18 -7.95 5.52 15.73
CA VAL A 18 -8.96 4.48 15.87
C VAL A 18 -10.20 5.10 16.50
N ILE A 19 -11.30 5.02 15.80
CA ILE A 19 -12.57 5.64 16.20
C ILE A 19 -13.52 4.53 16.62
N ALA A 20 -14.01 4.60 17.85
CA ALA A 20 -15.05 3.69 18.35
C ALA A 20 -16.41 4.11 17.80
N GLY A 21 -17.24 3.14 17.46
CA GLY A 21 -18.57 3.40 16.93
C GLY A 21 -19.17 2.14 16.33
N HIS A 22 -20.20 2.32 15.52
CA HIS A 22 -20.77 1.23 14.74
C HIS A 22 -20.59 1.54 13.26
N PHE A 23 -19.74 0.75 12.60
CA PHE A 23 -19.40 0.96 11.21
C PHE A 23 -19.80 -0.27 10.40
N ALA A 24 -20.63 -0.05 9.40
CA ALA A 24 -21.07 -1.09 8.50
C ALA A 24 -20.41 -0.89 7.13
N THR A 25 -19.77 -1.94 6.64
CA THR A 25 -19.34 -2.03 5.25
C THR A 25 -20.26 -3.00 4.51
N ARG A 26 -20.08 -3.11 3.21
CA ARG A 26 -20.85 -4.05 2.39
C ARG A 26 -20.75 -5.50 2.89
N HIS A 27 -19.66 -5.84 3.56
CA HIS A 27 -19.35 -7.22 3.93
C HIS A 27 -19.11 -7.43 5.43
N SER A 28 -19.10 -6.38 6.23
CA SER A 28 -18.80 -6.52 7.64
C SER A 28 -19.41 -5.40 8.49
N HIS A 29 -19.63 -5.71 9.76
CA HIS A 29 -19.95 -4.72 10.79
C HIS A 29 -18.79 -4.67 11.78
N ASN A 30 -18.27 -3.48 12.03
CA ASN A 30 -17.15 -3.26 12.92
C ASN A 30 -17.51 -2.24 13.98
N ASN A 31 -16.99 -2.43 15.17
CA ASN A 31 -17.18 -1.48 16.28
C ASN A 31 -16.06 -0.45 16.37
N HIS A 32 -15.08 -0.53 15.49
CA HIS A 32 -13.99 0.43 15.39
C HIS A 32 -13.70 0.73 13.92
N TYR A 33 -13.32 1.97 13.66
CA TYR A 33 -12.85 2.42 12.37
C TYR A 33 -11.38 2.86 12.50
N ILE A 34 -10.52 2.31 11.66
CA ILE A 34 -9.11 2.71 11.61
C ILE A 34 -8.96 3.74 10.50
N ASP A 35 -8.61 4.97 10.88
CA ASP A 35 -8.40 6.06 9.94
C ASP A 35 -6.94 6.12 9.52
N ILE A 36 -6.68 5.77 8.28
CA ILE A 36 -5.36 5.79 7.66
C ILE A 36 -5.20 6.92 6.65
N THR A 37 -6.08 7.91 6.68
CA THR A 37 -6.08 9.02 5.72
C THR A 37 -4.71 9.70 5.65
N ARG A 38 -4.07 9.93 6.77
CA ARG A 38 -2.75 10.57 6.81
C ARG A 38 -1.67 9.73 6.12
N MET A 39 -1.67 8.43 6.31
CA MET A 39 -0.72 7.53 5.62
C MET A 39 -0.91 7.54 4.11
N LYS A 40 -2.12 7.75 3.64
CA LYS A 40 -2.43 7.76 2.21
C LYS A 40 -2.15 9.11 1.55
N HIS A 41 -2.34 10.21 2.26
CA HIS A 41 -2.40 11.55 1.65
C HIS A 41 -1.32 12.52 2.12
N GLU A 42 -0.81 12.39 3.35
CA GLU A 42 0.28 13.24 3.82
C GLU A 42 1.62 12.62 3.41
N HIS A 43 2.39 13.33 2.59
CA HIS A 43 3.64 12.77 2.07
C HIS A 43 4.64 12.39 3.16
N THR A 44 4.69 13.13 4.27
CA THR A 44 5.60 12.81 5.39
C THR A 44 5.24 11.50 6.05
N MET A 45 3.94 11.27 6.32
CA MET A 45 3.45 10.03 6.91
C MET A 45 3.56 8.86 5.93
N ALA A 46 3.22 9.09 4.65
CA ALA A 46 3.36 8.09 3.60
C ALA A 46 4.82 7.65 3.42
N ARG A 47 5.76 8.59 3.48
CA ARG A 47 7.18 8.29 3.42
C ARG A 47 7.64 7.42 4.60
N GLU A 48 7.22 7.75 5.81
CA GLU A 48 7.57 6.96 7.00
C GLU A 48 6.99 5.54 6.91
N ALA A 49 5.77 5.41 6.45
CA ALA A 49 5.15 4.10 6.22
C ALA A 49 5.92 3.31 5.17
N ALA A 50 6.31 3.96 4.08
CA ALA A 50 7.07 3.32 3.01
C ALA A 50 8.44 2.83 3.46
N VAL A 51 9.17 3.64 4.24
CA VAL A 51 10.47 3.25 4.81
C VAL A 51 10.32 2.00 5.67
N THR A 52 9.30 1.98 6.53
CA THR A 52 9.04 0.86 7.43
C THR A 52 8.67 -0.41 6.65
N LEU A 53 7.84 -0.29 5.63
CA LEU A 53 7.50 -1.42 4.75
C LEU A 53 8.71 -1.90 3.94
N ALA A 54 9.51 -0.97 3.42
CA ALA A 54 10.67 -1.31 2.61
C ALA A 54 11.69 -2.16 3.39
N GLN A 55 11.86 -1.92 4.68
CA GLN A 55 12.73 -2.72 5.53
C GLN A 55 12.34 -4.20 5.52
N ARG A 56 11.04 -4.47 5.43
CA ARG A 56 10.51 -5.83 5.42
C ARG A 56 10.76 -6.55 4.09
N TYR A 57 10.81 -5.81 3.01
CA TYR A 57 10.94 -6.35 1.65
C TYR A 57 12.32 -6.11 1.04
N ALA A 58 13.27 -5.58 1.80
CA ALA A 58 14.61 -5.25 1.31
C ALA A 58 15.38 -6.45 0.76
N TYR A 59 15.06 -7.65 1.21
CA TYR A 59 15.72 -8.88 0.81
C TYR A 59 14.88 -9.73 -0.17
N GLU A 60 13.71 -9.24 -0.54
CA GLU A 60 12.89 -9.94 -1.52
C GLU A 60 13.47 -9.78 -2.92
N LYS A 61 13.29 -10.78 -3.74
CA LYS A 61 13.71 -10.74 -5.15
C LYS A 61 12.99 -9.60 -5.85
N GLY A 62 13.78 -8.72 -6.43
CA GLY A 62 13.42 -7.55 -7.21
C GLY A 62 11.95 -7.35 -7.58
N VAL A 63 11.27 -6.46 -6.86
CA VAL A 63 9.92 -6.02 -7.22
C VAL A 63 10.00 -5.20 -8.51
N ASP A 64 9.20 -5.56 -9.49
CA ASP A 64 9.13 -4.86 -10.78
C ASP A 64 8.01 -3.82 -10.80
N THR A 65 6.92 -4.11 -10.13
CA THR A 65 5.70 -3.32 -10.18
C THR A 65 5.00 -3.35 -8.83
N ILE A 66 4.50 -2.18 -8.40
CA ILE A 66 3.61 -2.05 -7.25
C ILE A 66 2.22 -1.71 -7.77
N VAL A 67 1.26 -2.56 -7.47
CA VAL A 67 -0.16 -2.32 -7.77
C VAL A 67 -0.80 -1.73 -6.54
N CYS A 68 -1.27 -0.49 -6.64
CA CYS A 68 -1.83 0.27 -5.55
C CYS A 68 -3.35 0.22 -5.55
N LEU A 69 -3.93 -0.25 -4.47
CA LEU A 69 -5.39 -0.29 -4.27
C LEU A 69 -5.79 0.72 -3.18
N ASP A 70 -7.05 1.10 -3.21
CA ASP A 70 -7.67 1.92 -2.15
C ASP A 70 -6.97 3.26 -1.87
N GLY A 71 -6.50 3.92 -2.93
CA GLY A 71 -5.89 5.23 -2.80
C GLY A 71 -4.50 5.23 -2.18
N SER A 72 -3.74 4.15 -2.36
CA SER A 72 -2.39 4.00 -1.78
C SER A 72 -1.25 4.42 -2.71
N GLU A 73 -1.54 5.21 -3.74
CA GLU A 73 -0.55 5.59 -4.77
C GLU A 73 0.62 6.39 -4.23
N VAL A 74 0.37 7.33 -3.34
CA VAL A 74 1.42 8.16 -2.74
C VAL A 74 2.37 7.27 -1.94
N LEU A 75 1.84 6.40 -1.11
CA LEU A 75 2.63 5.44 -0.36
C LEU A 75 3.38 4.49 -1.30
N GLY A 76 2.72 4.04 -2.36
CA GLY A 76 3.33 3.18 -3.37
C GLY A 76 4.52 3.83 -4.06
N ALA A 77 4.44 5.11 -4.38
CA ALA A 77 5.54 5.87 -4.99
C ALA A 77 6.77 5.95 -4.07
N PHE A 78 6.57 6.25 -2.79
CA PHE A 78 7.65 6.25 -1.82
C PHE A 78 8.23 4.85 -1.60
N LEU A 79 7.39 3.83 -1.56
CA LEU A 79 7.83 2.44 -1.41
C LEU A 79 8.70 2.03 -2.60
N ALA A 80 8.29 2.36 -3.82
CA ALA A 80 9.05 2.08 -5.03
C ALA A 80 10.44 2.72 -4.97
N ARG A 81 10.51 3.98 -4.54
CA ARG A 81 11.78 4.69 -4.38
C ARG A 81 12.73 3.98 -3.42
N HIS A 82 12.23 3.56 -2.27
CA HIS A 82 13.05 2.88 -1.26
C HIS A 82 13.46 1.48 -1.71
N LEU A 83 12.56 0.73 -2.34
CA LEU A 83 12.90 -0.60 -2.86
C LEU A 83 13.92 -0.53 -4.00
N ALA A 84 13.82 0.46 -4.86
CA ALA A 84 14.77 0.65 -5.96
C ALA A 84 16.19 0.94 -5.47
N LYS A 85 16.32 1.65 -4.36
CA LYS A 85 17.61 2.02 -3.77
C LYS A 85 18.24 0.92 -2.90
N ASN A 86 17.41 0.05 -2.34
CA ASN A 86 17.85 -0.96 -1.37
C ASN A 86 18.30 -2.28 -2.02
N THR A 87 18.45 -2.33 -3.32
CA THR A 87 19.02 -3.53 -3.94
C THR A 87 20.52 -3.58 -3.66
N LEU A 88 20.96 -4.68 -3.04
CA LEU A 88 22.37 -4.93 -2.68
C LEU A 88 23.35 -4.81 -3.85
N PHE A 89 22.85 -4.76 -5.06
CA PHE A 89 23.65 -4.73 -6.29
C PHE A 89 23.47 -3.45 -7.12
N ALA A 90 22.68 -2.48 -6.62
CA ALA A 90 22.49 -1.22 -7.32
C ALA A 90 23.63 -0.26 -7.01
N VAL A 91 24.81 -0.58 -7.52
CA VAL A 91 25.89 0.41 -7.58
C VAL A 91 25.57 1.30 -8.78
N ASN A 92 24.99 2.45 -8.53
CA ASN A 92 24.79 3.56 -9.49
C ASN A 92 23.65 3.45 -10.51
N SER A 93 22.66 2.59 -10.33
CA SER A 93 21.49 2.65 -11.19
C SER A 93 20.21 2.46 -10.37
N ASP A 94 19.35 3.45 -10.41
CA ASP A 94 17.99 3.29 -9.89
C ASP A 94 17.25 2.32 -10.79
N LYS A 95 16.88 1.15 -10.23
CA LYS A 95 15.98 0.24 -10.93
C LYS A 95 14.61 0.91 -11.05
N ASN A 96 14.04 0.94 -12.25
CA ASN A 96 12.68 1.41 -12.40
C ASN A 96 11.70 0.40 -11.80
N ILE A 97 10.83 0.89 -10.93
CA ILE A 97 9.69 0.14 -10.40
C ILE A 97 8.43 0.86 -10.84
N ASN A 98 7.55 0.14 -11.52
CA ASN A 98 6.28 0.71 -11.95
C ASN A 98 5.33 0.82 -10.75
N VAL A 99 4.61 1.95 -10.68
CA VAL A 99 3.57 2.16 -9.66
C VAL A 99 2.28 2.41 -10.42
N ILE A 100 1.36 1.48 -10.33
CA ILE A 100 0.14 1.51 -11.13
C ILE A 100 -1.10 1.33 -10.27
N THR A 101 -2.21 1.90 -10.73
CA THR A 101 -3.53 1.76 -10.13
C THR A 101 -4.44 1.09 -11.13
N PRO A 102 -5.00 -0.09 -10.81
CA PRO A 102 -5.98 -0.72 -11.68
C PRO A 102 -7.34 -0.03 -11.57
N GLU A 103 -8.16 -0.26 -12.58
CA GLU A 103 -9.57 0.09 -12.54
C GLU A 103 -10.37 -1.12 -12.05
N TYR A 104 -11.64 -0.90 -11.74
CA TYR A 104 -12.57 -1.97 -11.42
C TYR A 104 -13.61 -2.07 -12.51
N ASP A 105 -13.92 -3.29 -12.94
CA ASP A 105 -15.03 -3.52 -13.87
C ASP A 105 -16.38 -3.49 -13.14
N SER A 106 -17.46 -3.68 -13.86
CA SER A 106 -18.82 -3.68 -13.31
C SER A 106 -19.05 -4.80 -12.27
N ASN A 107 -18.23 -5.85 -12.30
CA ASN A 107 -18.29 -6.98 -11.35
C ASN A 107 -17.35 -6.82 -10.16
N GLY A 108 -16.65 -5.68 -10.07
CA GLY A 108 -15.69 -5.43 -9.00
C GLY A 108 -14.36 -6.14 -9.16
N GLN A 109 -14.06 -6.65 -10.37
CA GLN A 109 -12.77 -7.27 -10.66
C GLN A 109 -11.77 -6.23 -11.10
N LEU A 110 -10.50 -6.49 -10.82
CA LEU A 110 -9.42 -5.60 -11.23
C LEU A 110 -9.26 -5.65 -12.76
N LEU A 111 -9.20 -4.47 -13.34
CA LEU A 111 -9.05 -4.28 -14.78
C LEU A 111 -7.79 -3.47 -15.05
N PHE A 112 -6.91 -4.02 -15.88
CA PHE A 112 -5.71 -3.32 -16.34
C PHE A 112 -5.90 -2.96 -17.82
N ARG A 113 -5.68 -1.68 -18.14
CA ARG A 113 -5.69 -1.24 -19.53
C ARG A 113 -4.54 -1.87 -20.30
N ASP A 114 -4.70 -1.97 -21.62
CA ASP A 114 -3.74 -2.66 -22.49
C ASP A 114 -2.30 -2.17 -22.35
N ASN A 115 -2.11 -0.88 -22.14
CA ASN A 115 -0.78 -0.29 -21.95
C ASN A 115 -0.16 -0.62 -20.59
N LEU A 116 -0.94 -1.07 -19.61
CA LEU A 116 -0.46 -1.47 -18.28
C LEU A 116 -0.23 -2.98 -18.16
N ILE A 117 -0.81 -3.78 -19.03
CA ILE A 117 -0.69 -5.24 -18.97
C ILE A 117 0.79 -5.69 -18.98
N PRO A 118 1.69 -5.14 -19.82
CA PRO A 118 3.09 -5.53 -19.81
C PRO A 118 3.82 -5.23 -18.50
N MET A 119 3.27 -4.32 -17.68
CA MET A 119 3.87 -3.97 -16.38
C MET A 119 3.52 -4.99 -15.29
N VAL A 120 2.50 -5.81 -15.49
CA VAL A 120 2.05 -6.81 -14.51
C VAL A 120 2.22 -8.23 -15.00
N ALA A 121 2.05 -8.48 -16.29
CA ALA A 121 2.17 -9.82 -16.84
C ALA A 121 3.63 -10.30 -16.76
N SER A 122 3.84 -11.48 -16.18
CA SER A 122 5.17 -12.10 -16.03
C SER A 122 6.17 -11.22 -15.26
N ARG A 123 5.68 -10.41 -14.32
CA ARG A 123 6.48 -9.54 -13.48
C ARG A 123 6.36 -9.93 -12.01
N ASN A 124 7.34 -9.51 -11.22
CA ASN A 124 7.26 -9.62 -9.76
C ASN A 124 6.44 -8.45 -9.23
N VAL A 125 5.18 -8.72 -8.91
CA VAL A 125 4.21 -7.69 -8.51
C VAL A 125 4.01 -7.70 -7.01
N LEU A 126 4.14 -6.53 -6.40
CA LEU A 126 3.76 -6.28 -5.02
C LEU A 126 2.39 -5.61 -5.00
N LEU A 127 1.44 -6.23 -4.34
CA LEU A 127 0.12 -5.66 -4.16
C LEU A 127 0.09 -4.83 -2.88
N LEU A 128 -0.16 -3.54 -3.00
CA LEU A 128 -0.26 -2.61 -1.88
C LEU A 128 -1.71 -2.29 -1.60
N ILE A 129 -2.15 -2.66 -0.41
CA ILE A 129 -3.52 -2.45 0.05
C ILE A 129 -3.47 -1.68 1.36
N SER A 130 -4.27 -0.64 1.47
CA SER A 130 -4.30 0.19 2.67
C SER A 130 -4.96 -0.50 3.86
N THR A 131 -6.00 -1.27 3.61
CA THR A 131 -6.75 -1.98 4.65
C THR A 131 -7.21 -3.32 4.12
N VAL A 132 -6.95 -4.38 4.88
CA VAL A 132 -7.48 -5.71 4.56
C VAL A 132 -8.67 -5.99 5.46
N CYS A 133 -9.86 -6.00 4.89
CA CYS A 133 -11.05 -6.51 5.54
C CYS A 133 -11.13 -8.02 5.36
N LEU A 134 -11.89 -8.69 6.24
CA LEU A 134 -12.14 -10.11 6.10
C LEU A 134 -12.66 -10.41 4.70
N LEU A 135 -11.86 -11.15 3.97
CA LEU A 135 -12.25 -11.63 2.66
C LEU A 135 -13.01 -12.93 2.84
N TYR A 136 -14.26 -12.92 2.40
CA TYR A 136 -14.99 -14.15 2.30
C TYR A 136 -14.48 -14.95 1.12
N THR A 137 -13.85 -16.04 1.42
CA THR A 137 -13.76 -17.12 0.44
C THR A 137 -15.02 -17.94 0.54
N SER A 138 -15.92 -17.70 -0.33
CA SER A 138 -17.05 -18.62 -0.52
C SER A 138 -16.59 -19.78 -1.38
#